data_40054b36780020a3bc592b7833aae82e
#
_entry.id   40054b36780020a3bc592b7833aae82e
#
_cell.length_a   1.000
_cell.length_b   1.000
_cell.length_c   1.000
_cell.angle_alpha   90.00
_cell.angle_beta   90.00
_cell.angle_gamma   90.00
#
_symmetry.space_group_name_H-M   'P 1'
#
loop_
_entity.id
_entity.type
_entity.pdbx_description
1 polymer ?
#
loop_
_entity_poly.entity_id
_entity_poly.type
_entity_poly.pdbx_seq_one_letter_code
_entity_poly.pdbx_strand_id
1 'polypeptide(L)'
;MTTLETLKWDGKKSGKVTLDLAVAKETSSADLIHRAVLRQLANKRQGTASTLTRSEVRGGGRKPYKQKGTGRARQGSIRTPLRPGGGIIFGPKPRSYNLDMNRKERRLALRTALMSRVSDIKAVEDFGSSLNQPKTSEIINLSLIHISEPTRPY
;
A
#
# COMPACT_ATOMS: atom_id res chain seq x y z
N MET A 1 -23.85 -12.04 -14.35
CA MET A 1 -24.37 -12.81 -13.21
C MET A 1 -23.60 -14.11 -13.10
N THR A 2 -22.92 -14.33 -11.99
CA THR A 2 -22.16 -15.56 -11.75
C THR A 2 -22.73 -16.23 -10.51
N THR A 3 -23.02 -17.54 -10.63
CA THR A 3 -23.56 -18.33 -9.50
C THR A 3 -22.42 -19.03 -8.76
N LEU A 4 -22.35 -18.84 -7.46
CA LEU A 4 -21.43 -19.54 -6.57
C LEU A 4 -22.18 -20.61 -5.78
N GLU A 5 -21.56 -21.76 -5.60
CA GLU A 5 -22.07 -22.76 -4.67
C GLU A 5 -21.75 -22.36 -3.24
N THR A 6 -22.76 -22.39 -2.36
CA THR A 6 -22.57 -22.17 -0.92
C THR A 6 -22.29 -23.47 -0.21
N LEU A 7 -21.31 -23.43 0.68
CA LEU A 7 -20.91 -24.54 1.53
C LEU A 7 -21.42 -24.34 2.95
N LYS A 8 -21.86 -25.40 3.59
CA LYS A 8 -22.12 -25.42 5.02
C LYS A 8 -20.82 -25.48 5.81
N TRP A 9 -20.94 -25.24 7.10
CA TRP A 9 -19.86 -25.42 8.07
C TRP A 9 -19.14 -26.78 7.93
N ASP A 10 -19.87 -27.88 7.68
CA ASP A 10 -19.34 -29.22 7.49
C ASP A 10 -18.72 -29.48 6.10
N GLY A 11 -18.57 -28.48 5.27
CA GLY A 11 -18.07 -28.61 3.90
C GLY A 11 -19.08 -29.16 2.89
N LYS A 12 -20.31 -29.46 3.31
CA LYS A 12 -21.37 -29.95 2.42
C LYS A 12 -21.98 -28.80 1.63
N LYS A 13 -22.39 -29.06 0.39
CA LYS A 13 -23.11 -28.08 -0.43
C LYS A 13 -24.47 -27.75 0.20
N SER A 14 -24.78 -26.47 0.34
CA SER A 14 -26.05 -26.00 0.90
C SER A 14 -26.97 -25.39 -0.16
N GLY A 15 -26.44 -24.52 -0.99
CA GLY A 15 -27.25 -23.79 -1.95
C GLY A 15 -26.44 -23.10 -3.04
N LYS A 16 -27.05 -22.13 -3.70
CA LYS A 16 -26.39 -21.30 -4.72
C LYS A 16 -26.68 -19.82 -4.44
N VAL A 17 -25.66 -18.98 -4.50
CA VAL A 17 -25.80 -17.53 -4.41
C VAL A 17 -25.38 -16.92 -5.72
N THR A 18 -26.17 -16.00 -6.25
CA THR A 18 -25.85 -15.23 -7.45
C THR A 18 -25.13 -13.95 -7.09
N LEU A 19 -23.94 -13.75 -7.66
CA LEU A 19 -23.22 -12.49 -7.58
C LEU A 19 -23.44 -11.68 -8.85
N ASP A 20 -24.03 -10.49 -8.68
CA ASP A 20 -24.19 -9.51 -9.74
C ASP A 20 -23.48 -8.21 -9.36
N LEU A 21 -22.21 -8.12 -9.71
CA LEU A 21 -21.40 -6.94 -9.46
C LEU A 21 -21.09 -6.23 -10.76
N ALA A 22 -21.31 -4.92 -10.81
CA ALA A 22 -20.89 -4.10 -11.92
C ALA A 22 -19.37 -4.17 -12.09
N VAL A 23 -18.89 -4.54 -13.27
CA VAL A 23 -17.48 -4.66 -13.62
C VAL A 23 -17.08 -3.62 -14.67
N ALA A 24 -15.80 -3.29 -14.73
CA ALA A 24 -15.26 -2.44 -15.78
C ALA A 24 -15.25 -3.16 -17.13
N LYS A 25 -15.24 -2.39 -18.23
CA LYS A 25 -15.09 -2.94 -19.58
C LYS A 25 -13.72 -3.63 -19.68
N GLU A 26 -13.63 -4.72 -20.45
CA GLU A 26 -12.40 -5.49 -20.63
C GLU A 26 -11.21 -4.62 -21.03
N THR A 27 -11.42 -3.68 -21.95
CA THR A 27 -10.38 -2.76 -22.45
C THR A 27 -9.79 -1.84 -21.37
N SER A 28 -10.50 -1.59 -20.27
CA SER A 28 -10.09 -0.66 -19.20
C SER A 28 -9.93 -1.33 -17.83
N SER A 29 -10.26 -2.59 -17.70
CA SER A 29 -10.24 -3.32 -16.42
C SER A 29 -8.84 -3.41 -15.83
N ALA A 30 -7.85 -3.78 -16.63
CA ALA A 30 -6.46 -3.92 -16.20
C ALA A 30 -5.87 -2.59 -15.73
N ASP A 31 -6.07 -1.51 -16.51
CA ASP A 31 -5.59 -0.16 -16.15
C ASP A 31 -6.24 0.34 -14.86
N LEU A 32 -7.55 0.13 -14.70
CA LEU A 32 -8.28 0.55 -13.51
C LEU A 32 -7.75 -0.16 -12.25
N ILE A 33 -7.54 -1.46 -12.31
CA ILE A 33 -6.99 -2.25 -11.21
C ILE A 33 -5.55 -1.80 -10.91
N HIS A 34 -4.72 -1.64 -11.95
CA HIS A 34 -3.35 -1.18 -11.81
C HIS A 34 -3.26 0.19 -11.12
N ARG A 35 -4.07 1.17 -11.54
CA ARG A 35 -4.13 2.49 -10.88
C ARG A 35 -4.57 2.38 -9.41
N ALA A 36 -5.51 1.49 -9.10
CA ALA A 36 -5.93 1.27 -7.71
C ALA A 36 -4.80 0.68 -6.85
N VAL A 37 -4.01 -0.26 -7.38
CA VAL A 37 -2.83 -0.84 -6.71
C VAL A 37 -1.74 0.21 -6.52
N LEU A 38 -1.40 0.99 -7.55
CA LEU A 38 -0.42 2.08 -7.44
C LEU A 38 -0.82 3.09 -6.36
N ARG A 39 -2.10 3.47 -6.32
CA ARG A 39 -2.63 4.33 -5.27
C ARG A 39 -2.43 3.71 -3.89
N GLN A 40 -2.78 2.45 -3.71
CA GLN A 40 -2.65 1.76 -2.43
C GLN A 40 -1.19 1.71 -1.96
N LEU A 41 -0.27 1.39 -2.86
CA LEU A 41 1.17 1.34 -2.56
C LEU A 41 1.73 2.73 -2.24
N ALA A 42 1.34 3.76 -2.99
CA ALA A 42 1.77 5.13 -2.75
C ALA A 42 1.28 5.64 -1.39
N ASN A 43 0.02 5.37 -1.04
CA ASN A 43 -0.58 5.82 0.22
C ASN A 43 -0.02 5.10 1.46
N LYS A 44 0.70 3.98 1.30
CA LYS A 44 1.44 3.33 2.38
C LYS A 44 2.75 4.05 2.74
N ARG A 45 3.27 4.89 1.83
CA ARG A 45 4.55 5.57 2.04
C ARG A 45 4.37 6.69 3.08
N GLN A 46 5.15 6.64 4.13
CA GLN A 46 5.09 7.60 5.23
C GLN A 46 5.64 8.99 4.85
N GLY A 47 6.65 9.04 4.00
CA GLY A 47 7.20 10.28 3.47
C GLY A 47 7.93 11.16 4.47
N THR A 48 8.52 10.57 5.52
CA THR A 48 9.18 11.30 6.63
C THR A 48 10.67 11.56 6.40
N ALA A 49 11.24 11.09 5.27
CA ALA A 49 12.65 11.34 4.96
C ALA A 49 12.93 12.84 4.87
N SER A 50 13.92 13.31 5.63
CA SER A 50 14.29 14.72 5.70
C SER A 50 15.80 14.88 5.71
N THR A 51 16.28 15.89 5.00
CA THR A 51 17.67 16.33 5.03
C THR A 51 17.75 17.80 5.36
N LEU A 52 18.87 18.23 5.94
CA LEU A 52 19.11 19.61 6.27
C LEU A 52 19.82 20.33 5.13
N THR A 53 19.26 21.45 4.69
CA THR A 53 19.92 22.38 3.76
C THR A 53 20.98 23.20 4.50
N ARG A 54 21.83 23.89 3.78
CA ARG A 54 22.91 24.70 4.40
C ARG A 54 22.39 25.78 5.34
N SER A 55 21.17 26.25 5.17
CA SER A 55 20.53 27.24 6.07
C SER A 55 19.96 26.61 7.33
N GLU A 56 19.63 25.32 7.29
CA GLU A 56 19.07 24.59 8.42
C GLU A 56 20.14 23.94 9.29
N VAL A 57 21.34 23.69 8.73
CA VAL A 57 22.46 23.13 9.48
C VAL A 57 23.00 24.15 10.45
N ARG A 58 23.15 23.75 11.73
CA ARG A 58 23.69 24.63 12.79
C ARG A 58 25.10 25.12 12.45
N GLY A 59 25.34 26.41 12.56
CA GLY A 59 26.64 27.06 12.37
C GLY A 59 26.79 27.69 10.97
N GLY A 60 27.98 28.21 10.68
CA GLY A 60 28.33 28.76 9.34
C GLY A 60 27.95 30.21 9.11
N GLY A 61 27.45 30.94 10.10
CA GLY A 61 27.11 32.36 9.97
C GLY A 61 28.32 33.27 9.76
N ARG A 62 29.48 32.90 10.32
CA ARG A 62 30.73 33.68 10.16
C ARG A 62 31.48 33.25 8.90
N LYS A 63 31.94 34.22 8.12
CA LYS A 63 32.84 34.00 6.98
C LYS A 63 34.17 33.38 7.48
N PRO A 64 34.66 32.25 6.90
CA PRO A 64 35.86 31.54 7.40
C PRO A 64 37.14 32.40 7.34
N TYR A 65 37.30 33.25 6.32
CA TYR A 65 38.46 34.11 6.11
C TYR A 65 38.14 35.28 5.15
N LYS A 66 39.05 36.22 5.04
CA LYS A 66 38.91 37.42 4.19
C LYS A 66 38.73 37.05 2.72
N GLN A 67 38.04 37.91 1.96
CA GLN A 67 37.71 37.69 0.55
C GLN A 67 38.94 37.63 -0.37
N LYS A 68 40.01 38.38 -0.06
CA LYS A 68 41.25 38.45 -0.80
C LYS A 68 42.47 38.40 0.15
N GLY A 69 43.67 38.13 -0.37
CA GLY A 69 44.92 38.14 0.41
C GLY A 69 45.23 36.86 1.19
N THR A 70 44.49 35.74 0.96
CA THR A 70 44.76 34.47 1.64
C THR A 70 45.33 33.36 0.75
N GLY A 71 45.46 33.60 -0.57
CA GLY A 71 45.87 32.59 -1.54
C GLY A 71 44.95 31.37 -1.67
N ARG A 72 43.85 31.35 -0.93
CA ARG A 72 42.87 30.23 -0.89
C ARG A 72 41.63 30.53 -1.73
N ALA A 73 40.93 29.50 -2.14
CA ALA A 73 39.62 29.64 -2.79
C ALA A 73 38.63 30.39 -1.91
N ARG A 74 37.85 31.31 -2.51
CA ARG A 74 36.89 32.12 -1.78
C ARG A 74 35.81 31.28 -1.13
N GLN A 75 35.50 31.53 0.13
CA GLN A 75 34.52 30.77 0.93
C GLN A 75 33.56 31.73 1.63
N GLY A 76 32.26 31.46 1.53
CA GLY A 76 31.24 32.26 2.22
C GLY A 76 30.80 31.61 3.56
N SER A 77 30.82 30.31 3.62
CA SER A 77 30.37 29.54 4.83
C SER A 77 31.08 28.19 4.92
N ILE A 78 31.23 27.72 6.14
CA ILE A 78 31.73 26.34 6.42
C ILE A 78 30.65 25.28 6.26
N ARG A 79 29.39 25.66 6.09
CA ARG A 79 28.25 24.74 5.92
C ARG A 79 27.82 24.60 4.46
N THR A 80 28.69 24.92 3.52
CA THR A 80 28.44 24.67 2.09
C THR A 80 28.41 23.15 1.81
N PRO A 81 27.67 22.68 0.80
CA PRO A 81 27.57 21.26 0.46
C PRO A 81 28.90 20.58 0.13
N LEU A 82 29.90 21.38 -0.28
CA LEU A 82 31.24 20.92 -0.62
C LEU A 82 32.10 20.57 0.61
N ARG A 83 31.61 20.83 1.83
CA ARG A 83 32.37 20.58 3.06
C ARG A 83 31.78 19.48 3.90
N PRO A 84 32.59 18.67 4.60
CA PRO A 84 32.12 17.72 5.59
C PRO A 84 31.26 18.42 6.64
N GLY A 85 30.09 17.84 6.95
CA GLY A 85 29.12 18.45 7.86
C GLY A 85 28.39 19.68 7.32
N GLY A 86 28.49 19.94 5.99
CA GLY A 86 27.67 20.94 5.28
C GLY A 86 26.26 20.44 4.98
N GLY A 87 25.41 21.36 4.50
CA GLY A 87 24.04 21.02 4.10
C GLY A 87 23.97 20.25 2.79
N ILE A 88 22.88 19.55 2.58
CA ILE A 88 22.59 18.79 1.36
C ILE A 88 21.80 19.66 0.39
N ILE A 89 22.14 19.59 -0.90
CA ILE A 89 21.38 20.23 -1.98
C ILE A 89 20.39 19.20 -2.55
N PHE A 90 19.13 19.60 -2.77
CA PHE A 90 18.08 18.76 -3.34
C PHE A 90 17.87 17.41 -2.62
N GLY A 91 18.15 17.38 -1.33
CA GLY A 91 17.86 16.20 -0.53
C GLY A 91 16.36 16.01 -0.29
N PRO A 92 15.96 14.81 0.17
CA PRO A 92 14.55 14.54 0.45
C PRO A 92 14.02 15.46 1.53
N LYS A 93 12.80 15.94 1.34
CA LYS A 93 12.02 16.67 2.34
C LYS A 93 10.74 15.91 2.64
N PRO A 94 10.20 16.01 3.85
CA PRO A 94 8.93 15.39 4.19
C PRO A 94 7.84 15.83 3.20
N ARG A 95 7.17 14.84 2.60
CA ARG A 95 6.08 15.08 1.67
C ARG A 95 5.02 13.98 1.75
N SER A 96 3.81 14.30 1.38
CA SER A 96 2.77 13.30 1.18
C SER A 96 2.94 12.63 -0.18
N TYR A 97 2.77 11.31 -0.18
CA TYR A 97 2.71 10.48 -1.39
C TYR A 97 1.28 10.06 -1.74
N ASN A 98 0.28 10.67 -1.08
CA ASN A 98 -1.10 10.31 -1.33
C ASN A 98 -1.48 10.58 -2.78
N LEU A 99 -2.02 9.54 -3.42
CA LEU A 99 -2.64 9.62 -4.72
C LEU A 99 -4.16 9.55 -4.54
N ASP A 100 -4.85 10.51 -5.13
CA ASP A 100 -6.30 10.52 -5.12
C ASP A 100 -6.86 9.72 -6.29
N MET A 101 -7.99 9.08 -6.04
CA MET A 101 -8.75 8.33 -7.03
C MET A 101 -10.23 8.46 -6.69
N ASN A 102 -11.06 8.66 -7.69
CA ASN A 102 -12.49 8.83 -7.52
C ASN A 102 -13.13 7.66 -6.76
N ARG A 103 -14.06 7.97 -5.86
CA ARG A 103 -14.73 6.94 -5.03
C ARG A 103 -15.44 5.87 -5.86
N LYS A 104 -16.05 6.27 -6.99
CA LYS A 104 -16.71 5.35 -7.92
C LYS A 104 -15.69 4.42 -8.59
N GLU A 105 -14.55 4.95 -9.03
CA GLU A 105 -13.48 4.16 -9.64
C GLU A 105 -12.88 3.13 -8.67
N ARG A 106 -12.64 3.52 -7.42
CA ARG A 106 -12.13 2.60 -6.38
C ARG A 106 -13.07 1.42 -6.14
N ARG A 107 -14.38 1.71 -6.06
CA ARG A 107 -15.39 0.66 -5.89
C ARG A 107 -15.47 -0.24 -7.12
N LEU A 108 -15.38 0.34 -8.32
CA LEU A 108 -15.41 -0.41 -9.56
C LEU A 108 -14.16 -1.30 -9.69
N ALA A 109 -12.97 -0.79 -9.36
CA ALA A 109 -11.73 -1.57 -9.35
C ALA A 109 -11.82 -2.80 -8.43
N LEU A 110 -12.32 -2.63 -7.21
CA LEU A 110 -12.50 -3.72 -6.26
C LEU A 110 -13.50 -4.77 -6.78
N ARG A 111 -14.63 -4.33 -7.30
CA ARG A 111 -15.65 -5.23 -7.87
C ARG A 111 -15.11 -6.01 -9.07
N THR A 112 -14.37 -5.32 -9.94
CA THR A 112 -13.74 -5.96 -11.11
C THR A 112 -12.69 -7.00 -10.68
N ALA A 113 -11.87 -6.68 -9.69
CA ALA A 113 -10.88 -7.62 -9.15
C ALA A 113 -11.53 -8.85 -8.51
N LEU A 114 -12.61 -8.68 -7.76
CA LEU A 114 -13.37 -9.80 -7.18
C LEU A 114 -14.00 -10.67 -8.27
N MET A 115 -14.62 -10.05 -9.28
CA MET A 115 -15.25 -10.80 -10.37
C MET A 115 -14.24 -11.54 -11.25
N SER A 116 -13.01 -11.03 -11.40
CA SER A 116 -11.96 -11.75 -12.15
C SER A 116 -11.45 -13.01 -11.42
N ARG A 117 -11.72 -13.14 -10.11
CA ARG A 117 -11.32 -14.27 -9.28
C ARG A 117 -12.50 -15.10 -8.77
N VAL A 118 -13.64 -15.00 -9.43
CA VAL A 118 -14.85 -15.73 -9.01
C VAL A 118 -14.64 -17.24 -8.97
N SER A 119 -13.84 -17.81 -9.87
CA SER A 119 -13.46 -19.23 -9.84
C SER A 119 -12.80 -19.68 -8.55
N ASP A 120 -12.08 -18.77 -7.91
CA ASP A 120 -11.29 -19.05 -6.70
C ASP A 120 -12.09 -18.74 -5.42
N ILE A 121 -13.28 -18.12 -5.55
CA ILE A 121 -14.13 -17.73 -4.42
C ILE A 121 -14.98 -18.91 -3.97
N LYS A 122 -14.90 -19.24 -2.69
CA LYS A 122 -15.82 -20.16 -2.01
C LYS A 122 -16.76 -19.37 -1.12
N ALA A 123 -18.05 -19.56 -1.28
CA ALA A 123 -19.06 -18.95 -0.43
C ALA A 123 -19.42 -19.94 0.70
N VAL A 124 -19.43 -19.44 1.92
CA VAL A 124 -19.80 -20.23 3.11
C VAL A 124 -21.02 -19.57 3.74
N GLU A 125 -21.93 -20.36 4.27
CA GLU A 125 -23.07 -19.86 5.05
C GLU A 125 -22.60 -19.10 6.29
N ASP A 126 -23.46 -18.24 6.81
CA ASP A 126 -23.17 -17.51 8.04
C ASP A 126 -22.97 -18.48 9.21
N PHE A 127 -21.78 -18.43 9.78
CA PHE A 127 -21.36 -19.27 10.90
C PHE A 127 -21.47 -18.59 12.27
N GLY A 128 -21.92 -17.34 12.30
CA GLY A 128 -22.06 -16.57 13.55
C GLY A 128 -22.95 -17.25 14.59
N SER A 129 -24.01 -17.94 14.14
CA SER A 129 -24.92 -18.69 15.00
C SER A 129 -24.37 -20.05 15.48
N SER A 130 -23.33 -20.57 14.80
CA SER A 130 -22.74 -21.88 15.11
C SER A 130 -21.59 -21.78 16.12
N LEU A 131 -21.09 -20.58 16.38
CA LEU A 131 -20.04 -20.31 17.35
C LEU A 131 -20.62 -19.90 18.69
N ASN A 132 -20.53 -20.75 19.69
CA ASN A 132 -20.96 -20.45 21.06
C ASN A 132 -20.04 -19.43 21.77
N GLN A 133 -18.77 -19.36 21.36
CA GLN A 133 -17.76 -18.43 21.88
C GLN A 133 -16.82 -17.97 20.75
N PRO A 134 -16.27 -16.75 20.82
CA PRO A 134 -15.32 -16.26 19.82
C PRO A 134 -13.96 -16.97 19.97
N LYS A 135 -13.81 -18.11 19.30
CA LYS A 135 -12.56 -18.87 19.24
C LYS A 135 -11.96 -18.86 17.84
N THR A 136 -10.79 -18.27 17.69
CA THR A 136 -10.05 -18.22 16.42
C THR A 136 -9.60 -19.61 15.94
N SER A 137 -9.29 -20.54 16.85
CA SER A 137 -8.89 -21.91 16.50
C SER A 137 -9.99 -22.68 15.75
N GLU A 138 -11.24 -22.50 16.10
CA GLU A 138 -12.38 -23.13 15.41
C GLU A 138 -12.53 -22.59 13.99
N ILE A 139 -12.37 -21.26 13.81
CA ILE A 139 -12.40 -20.62 12.50
C ILE A 139 -11.23 -21.06 11.61
N ILE A 140 -10.03 -21.22 12.19
CA ILE A 140 -8.84 -21.69 11.45
C ILE A 140 -9.06 -23.14 10.98
N ASN A 141 -9.56 -24.02 11.83
CA ASN A 141 -9.84 -25.40 11.46
C ASN A 141 -10.83 -25.49 10.31
N LEU A 142 -11.85 -24.63 10.31
CA LEU A 142 -12.79 -24.53 9.20
C LEU A 142 -12.16 -24.01 7.92
N SER A 143 -11.34 -22.98 8.00
CA SER A 143 -10.66 -22.45 6.82
C SER A 143 -9.77 -23.52 6.19
N LEU A 144 -9.15 -24.40 6.98
CA LEU A 144 -8.34 -25.52 6.51
C LEU A 144 -9.18 -26.61 5.80
N ILE A 145 -10.42 -26.84 6.23
CA ILE A 145 -11.33 -27.78 5.55
C ILE A 145 -11.72 -27.26 4.16
N HIS A 146 -11.86 -25.94 4.02
CA HIS A 146 -12.29 -25.29 2.77
C HIS A 146 -11.14 -24.88 1.84
N ILE A 147 -9.91 -24.75 2.36
CA ILE A 147 -8.72 -24.43 1.57
C ILE A 147 -8.04 -25.74 1.19
N SER A 148 -8.13 -26.10 -0.08
CA SER A 148 -7.49 -27.30 -0.64
C SER A 148 -6.00 -27.11 -0.99
N GLU A 149 -5.38 -25.99 -0.65
CA GLU A 149 -3.95 -25.77 -0.87
C GLU A 149 -3.13 -26.38 0.27
N PRO A 150 -2.11 -27.23 -0.05
CA PRO A 150 -1.17 -27.68 0.96
C PRO A 150 -0.44 -26.45 1.51
N THR A 151 -0.46 -26.29 2.83
CA THR A 151 0.36 -25.30 3.53
C THR A 151 1.80 -25.47 3.07
N ARG A 152 2.38 -24.44 2.43
CA ARG A 152 3.82 -24.41 2.14
C ARG A 152 4.54 -24.55 3.48
N PRO A 153 5.40 -25.55 3.67
CA PRO A 153 6.25 -25.59 4.85
C PRO A 153 7.18 -24.36 4.78
N TYR A 154 7.26 -23.63 5.87
CA TYR A 154 8.20 -22.50 6.03
C TYR A 154 9.64 -23.00 6.00
#